data_77790dee30a0065c9183c55006902543
#
_entry.id   77790dee30a0065c9183c55006902543
#
_cell.length_a   1.000
_cell.length_b   1.000
_cell.length_c   1.000
_cell.angle_alpha   90.00
_cell.angle_beta   90.00
_cell.angle_gamma   90.00
#
_symmetry.space_group_name_H-M   'P 1'
#
loop_
_entity.id
_entity.type
_entity.pdbx_description
1 polymer ?
#
loop_
_entity_poly.entity_id
_entity_poly.type
_entity_poly.pdbx_seq_one_letter_code
_entity_poly.pdbx_strand_id
1 'polypeptide(L)'
;MPLISIDKLKHKFKSILSLDAHPGHISTGFAVGVFISFTPFFGLHTPLAIALAFIFRLNKVTCITGAWVNTPLTVFPVLAASYKLGEFMLGNKPGVFRVTSLEWSALKGYAAAIVMGSSVIGFFAALISYALCYWLVVAFRKNDPALNEITREMEVVGEELD
;
A
#
# COMPACT_ATOMS: atom_id res chain seq x y z
N MET A 1 -10.46 -28.46 10.96
CA MET A 1 -9.80 -27.21 10.50
C MET A 1 -9.18 -26.57 11.72
N PRO A 2 -7.86 -26.41 11.83
CA PRO A 2 -7.25 -25.76 12.98
C PRO A 2 -7.54 -24.26 12.89
N LEU A 3 -8.33 -23.77 13.84
CA LEU A 3 -8.50 -22.34 14.09
C LEU A 3 -7.09 -21.76 14.29
N ILE A 4 -6.65 -20.93 13.36
CA ILE A 4 -5.39 -20.20 13.48
C ILE A 4 -5.56 -19.33 14.72
N SER A 5 -4.87 -19.71 15.80
CA SER A 5 -4.93 -18.98 17.06
C SER A 5 -4.53 -17.54 16.81
N ILE A 6 -5.35 -16.60 17.26
CA ILE A 6 -5.11 -15.15 17.16
C ILE A 6 -3.71 -14.80 17.71
N ASP A 7 -3.24 -15.58 18.68
CA ASP A 7 -1.91 -15.41 19.28
C ASP A 7 -0.78 -15.77 18.31
N LYS A 8 -0.96 -16.80 17.46
CA LYS A 8 0.01 -17.12 16.39
C LYS A 8 0.03 -16.05 15.31
N LEU A 9 -1.11 -15.43 15.02
CA LEU A 9 -1.21 -14.32 14.09
C LEU A 9 -0.51 -13.07 14.67
N LYS A 10 -0.77 -12.76 15.93
CA LYS A 10 -0.08 -11.67 16.67
C LYS A 10 1.42 -11.90 16.72
N HIS A 11 1.88 -13.13 17.03
CA HIS A 11 3.30 -13.45 17.05
C HIS A 11 3.97 -13.33 15.69
N LYS A 12 3.30 -13.75 14.60
CA LYS A 12 3.81 -13.55 13.25
C LYS A 12 3.83 -12.07 12.85
N PHE A 13 2.79 -11.32 13.18
CA PHE A 13 2.77 -9.87 12.98
C PHE A 13 3.87 -9.17 13.79
N LYS A 14 4.04 -9.56 15.06
CA LYS A 14 5.11 -9.04 15.92
C LYS A 14 6.49 -9.38 15.37
N SER A 15 6.70 -10.60 14.87
CA SER A 15 7.96 -11.03 14.24
C SER A 15 8.25 -10.27 12.94
N ILE A 16 7.24 -9.93 12.14
CA ILE A 16 7.40 -9.15 10.90
C ILE A 16 7.71 -7.68 11.21
N LEU A 17 7.15 -7.14 12.28
CA LEU A 17 7.36 -5.77 12.75
C LEU A 17 8.65 -5.59 13.57
N SER A 18 9.13 -6.65 14.24
CA SER A 18 10.32 -6.61 15.11
C SER A 18 11.61 -7.02 14.42
N LEU A 19 11.56 -7.78 13.31
CA LEU A 19 12.73 -8.20 12.56
C LEU A 19 13.24 -7.07 11.67
N ASP A 20 14.22 -6.32 12.14
CA ASP A 20 15.23 -5.50 11.43
C ASP A 20 14.74 -4.51 10.33
N ALA A 21 13.45 -4.35 10.10
CA ALA A 21 12.98 -3.39 9.13
C ALA A 21 12.73 -2.03 9.77
N HIS A 22 13.52 -1.05 9.41
CA HIS A 22 13.27 0.36 9.76
C HIS A 22 11.78 0.70 9.46
N PRO A 23 11.07 1.43 10.36
CA PRO A 23 9.64 1.78 10.16
C PRO A 23 9.34 2.33 8.77
N GLY A 24 10.29 3.10 8.21
CA GLY A 24 10.19 3.62 6.85
C GLY A 24 10.12 2.55 5.77
N HIS A 25 10.88 1.45 5.88
CA HIS A 25 10.84 0.36 4.89
C HIS A 25 9.51 -0.38 4.89
N ILE A 26 8.93 -0.58 6.08
CA ILE A 26 7.60 -1.20 6.24
C ILE A 26 6.55 -0.32 5.57
N SER A 27 6.56 0.99 5.91
CA SER A 27 5.58 1.96 5.42
C SER A 27 5.71 2.21 3.92
N THR A 28 6.95 2.25 3.40
CA THR A 28 7.17 2.37 1.95
C THR A 28 6.66 1.14 1.21
N GLY A 29 6.92 -0.07 1.73
CA GLY A 29 6.39 -1.31 1.15
C GLY A 29 4.87 -1.30 1.09
N PHE A 30 4.20 -0.91 2.18
CA PHE A 30 2.75 -0.79 2.23
C PHE A 30 2.22 0.27 1.25
N ALA A 31 2.83 1.45 1.20
CA ALA A 31 2.43 2.54 0.30
C ALA A 31 2.57 2.17 -1.18
N VAL A 32 3.68 1.51 -1.55
CA VAL A 32 3.86 0.99 -2.92
C VAL A 32 2.79 -0.04 -3.26
N GLY A 33 2.46 -0.94 -2.33
CA GLY A 33 1.35 -1.88 -2.50
C GLY A 33 0.02 -1.18 -2.71
N VAL A 34 -0.30 -0.17 -1.89
CA VAL A 34 -1.51 0.65 -2.05
C VAL A 34 -1.53 1.34 -3.40
N PHE A 35 -0.44 1.96 -3.83
CA PHE A 35 -0.35 2.57 -5.17
C PHE A 35 -0.73 1.57 -6.27
N ILE A 36 -0.16 0.37 -6.22
CA ILE A 36 -0.46 -0.70 -7.18
C ILE A 36 -1.95 -1.06 -7.15
N SER A 37 -2.58 -1.12 -5.97
CA SER A 37 -3.98 -1.50 -5.83
C SER A 37 -4.94 -0.55 -6.56
N PHE A 38 -4.55 0.70 -6.75
CA PHE A 38 -5.33 1.70 -7.48
C PHE A 38 -5.08 1.68 -9.00
N THR A 39 -4.04 0.99 -9.48
CA THR A 39 -3.78 0.88 -10.91
C THR A 39 -4.79 -0.06 -11.58
N PRO A 40 -5.16 0.16 -12.86
CA PRO A 40 -6.18 -0.65 -13.54
C PRO A 40 -5.68 -2.03 -14.01
N PHE A 41 -4.57 -2.52 -13.45
CA PHE A 41 -3.99 -3.82 -13.80
C PHE A 41 -4.63 -4.95 -13.01
N PHE A 42 -5.93 -5.20 -13.23
CA PHE A 42 -6.68 -6.23 -12.54
C PHE A 42 -6.04 -7.62 -12.69
N GLY A 43 -5.88 -8.33 -11.57
CA GLY A 43 -5.25 -9.65 -11.51
C GLY A 43 -3.73 -9.64 -11.46
N LEU A 44 -3.06 -8.54 -11.82
CA LEU A 44 -1.60 -8.42 -11.80
C LEU A 44 -1.07 -7.70 -10.54
N HIS A 45 -1.94 -7.28 -9.62
CA HIS A 45 -1.52 -6.56 -8.42
C HIS A 45 -0.52 -7.34 -7.57
N THR A 46 -0.77 -8.63 -7.35
CA THR A 46 0.11 -9.48 -6.55
C THR A 46 1.47 -9.71 -7.20
N PRO A 47 1.58 -10.19 -8.46
CA PRO A 47 2.88 -10.32 -9.10
C PRO A 47 3.62 -8.99 -9.25
N LEU A 48 2.92 -7.90 -9.50
CA LEU A 48 3.52 -6.56 -9.60
C LEU A 48 4.04 -6.08 -8.23
N ALA A 49 3.28 -6.29 -7.15
CA ALA A 49 3.71 -5.99 -5.79
C ALA A 49 4.96 -6.77 -5.40
N ILE A 50 5.02 -8.06 -5.74
CA ILE A 50 6.19 -8.91 -5.50
C ILE A 50 7.38 -8.40 -6.30
N ALA A 51 7.22 -8.13 -7.60
CA ALA A 51 8.29 -7.63 -8.46
C ALA A 51 8.87 -6.30 -7.94
N LEU A 52 8.02 -5.33 -7.60
CA LEU A 52 8.47 -4.05 -7.07
C LEU A 52 9.10 -4.19 -5.68
N ALA A 53 8.59 -5.08 -4.82
CA ALA A 53 9.20 -5.37 -3.53
C ALA A 53 10.62 -5.95 -3.68
N PHE A 54 10.88 -6.75 -4.72
CA PHE A 54 12.21 -7.23 -5.03
C PHE A 54 13.12 -6.13 -5.60
N ILE A 55 12.64 -5.35 -6.56
CA ILE A 55 13.42 -4.29 -7.23
C ILE A 55 13.85 -3.23 -6.21
N PHE A 56 12.93 -2.77 -5.37
CA PHE A 56 13.18 -1.73 -4.38
C PHE A 56 13.65 -2.26 -3.01
N ARG A 57 13.85 -3.59 -2.90
CA ARG A 57 14.24 -4.27 -1.64
C ARG A 57 13.31 -3.95 -0.47
N LEU A 58 12.02 -3.78 -0.75
CA LEU A 58 11.01 -3.49 0.25
C LEU A 58 10.53 -4.75 0.96
N ASN A 59 9.83 -4.58 2.07
CA ASN A 59 9.20 -5.70 2.77
C ASN A 59 8.07 -6.28 1.89
N LYS A 60 8.25 -7.52 1.43
CA LYS A 60 7.35 -8.22 0.51
C LYS A 60 5.95 -8.37 1.10
N VAL A 61 5.88 -8.68 2.40
CA VAL A 61 4.59 -8.92 3.09
C VAL A 61 3.78 -7.63 3.14
N THR A 62 4.39 -6.51 3.50
CA THR A 62 3.70 -5.23 3.58
C THR A 62 3.29 -4.72 2.20
N CYS A 63 4.11 -4.95 1.17
CA CYS A 63 3.78 -4.59 -0.20
C CYS A 63 2.58 -5.39 -0.74
N ILE A 64 2.54 -6.70 -0.50
CA ILE A 64 1.41 -7.55 -0.88
C ILE A 64 0.15 -7.13 -0.10
N THR A 65 0.27 -6.89 1.21
CA THR A 65 -0.87 -6.44 2.03
C THR A 65 -1.45 -5.12 1.52
N GLY A 66 -0.58 -4.15 1.17
CA GLY A 66 -0.99 -2.89 0.56
C GLY A 66 -1.70 -3.07 -0.79
N ALA A 67 -1.24 -4.02 -1.62
CA ALA A 67 -1.85 -4.30 -2.90
C ALA A 67 -3.28 -4.88 -2.81
N TRP A 68 -3.68 -5.38 -1.65
CA TRP A 68 -5.02 -5.91 -1.38
C TRP A 68 -5.96 -4.91 -0.68
N VAL A 69 -5.53 -3.67 -0.46
CA VAL A 69 -6.35 -2.63 0.18
C VAL A 69 -7.59 -2.29 -0.65
N ASN A 70 -7.42 -2.24 -1.97
CA ASN A 70 -8.54 -2.00 -2.87
C ASN A 70 -9.28 -3.32 -3.14
N THR A 71 -10.43 -3.49 -2.49
CA THR A 71 -11.26 -4.69 -2.61
C THR A 71 -12.13 -4.65 -3.88
N PRO A 72 -12.65 -5.79 -4.35
CA PRO A 72 -13.57 -5.81 -5.50
C PRO A 72 -14.78 -4.88 -5.35
N LEU A 73 -15.21 -4.62 -4.12
CA LEU A 73 -16.32 -3.70 -3.85
C LEU A 73 -15.95 -2.24 -4.08
N THR A 74 -14.72 -1.84 -3.75
CA THR A 74 -14.21 -0.47 -3.87
C THR A 74 -13.66 -0.16 -5.28
N VAL A 75 -13.36 -1.18 -6.07
CA VAL A 75 -12.83 -1.03 -7.43
C VAL A 75 -13.77 -0.22 -8.32
N PHE A 76 -15.08 -0.49 -8.30
CA PHE A 76 -16.02 0.22 -9.17
C PHE A 76 -16.09 1.73 -8.91
N PRO A 77 -16.30 2.21 -7.67
CA PRO A 77 -16.30 3.64 -7.39
C PRO A 77 -14.94 4.29 -7.63
N VAL A 78 -13.84 3.62 -7.34
CA VAL A 78 -12.48 4.10 -7.61
C VAL A 78 -12.26 4.24 -9.12
N LEU A 79 -12.68 3.27 -9.92
CA LEU A 79 -12.56 3.32 -11.38
C LEU A 79 -13.35 4.48 -11.98
N ALA A 80 -14.57 4.69 -11.49
CA ALA A 80 -15.41 5.80 -11.92
C ALA A 80 -14.82 7.17 -11.55
N ALA A 81 -14.25 7.29 -10.34
CA ALA A 81 -13.54 8.49 -9.90
C ALA A 81 -12.28 8.72 -10.74
N SER A 82 -11.50 7.68 -10.99
CA SER A 82 -10.30 7.71 -11.82
C SER A 82 -10.60 8.16 -13.25
N TYR A 83 -11.65 7.62 -13.84
CA TYR A 83 -12.09 8.03 -15.17
C TYR A 83 -12.46 9.52 -15.22
N LYS A 84 -13.30 9.99 -14.29
CA LYS A 84 -13.71 11.41 -14.23
C LYS A 84 -12.52 12.35 -14.05
N LEU A 85 -11.59 11.98 -13.16
CA LEU A 85 -10.39 12.78 -12.92
C LEU A 85 -9.47 12.79 -14.16
N GLY A 86 -9.30 11.64 -14.81
CA GLY A 86 -8.51 11.53 -16.01
C GLY A 86 -9.10 12.34 -17.18
N GLU A 87 -10.41 12.28 -17.41
CA GLU A 87 -11.09 13.11 -18.41
C GLU A 87 -10.90 14.61 -18.14
N PHE A 88 -11.04 15.01 -16.87
CA PHE A 88 -10.77 16.38 -16.45
C PHE A 88 -9.32 16.81 -16.75
N MET A 89 -8.34 15.94 -16.50
CA MET A 89 -6.93 16.21 -16.78
C MET A 89 -6.61 16.27 -18.27
N LEU A 90 -7.32 15.49 -19.09
CA LEU A 90 -7.20 15.51 -20.54
C LEU A 90 -7.93 16.70 -21.19
N GLY A 91 -8.59 17.56 -20.40
CA GLY A 91 -9.33 18.71 -20.90
C GLY A 91 -10.66 18.32 -21.56
N ASN A 92 -11.10 17.09 -21.40
CA ASN A 92 -12.39 16.62 -21.88
C ASN A 92 -13.50 16.98 -20.88
N LYS A 93 -14.73 17.21 -21.37
CA LYS A 93 -15.88 17.33 -20.46
C LYS A 93 -16.13 15.97 -19.81
N PRO A 94 -16.20 15.89 -18.46
CA PRO A 94 -16.44 14.63 -17.78
C PRO A 94 -17.78 14.05 -18.25
N GLY A 95 -17.72 13.09 -19.13
CA GLY A 95 -18.85 12.34 -19.64
C GLY A 95 -19.21 11.17 -18.74
N VAL A 96 -20.43 10.65 -18.89
CA VAL A 96 -20.78 9.36 -18.33
C VAL A 96 -20.04 8.29 -19.13
N PHE A 97 -19.33 7.40 -18.44
CA PHE A 97 -18.71 6.24 -19.07
C PHE A 97 -19.79 5.43 -19.83
N ARG A 98 -19.88 5.63 -21.13
CA ARG A 98 -20.78 4.90 -22.01
C ARG A 98 -19.94 4.12 -23.00
N VAL A 99 -19.98 2.81 -22.90
CA VAL A 99 -19.46 1.93 -23.95
C VAL A 99 -20.44 1.93 -25.11
N THR A 100 -20.54 3.04 -25.82
CA THR A 100 -21.48 3.22 -26.95
C THR A 100 -20.88 2.84 -28.29
N SER A 101 -19.55 2.75 -28.38
CA SER A 101 -18.86 2.32 -29.60
C SER A 101 -17.61 1.51 -29.20
N LEU A 102 -17.49 0.31 -29.75
CA LEU A 102 -16.28 -0.52 -29.67
C LEU A 102 -15.20 -0.04 -30.66
N GLU A 103 -15.13 1.27 -30.91
CA GLU A 103 -14.07 1.81 -31.73
C GLU A 103 -12.76 1.82 -30.97
N TRP A 104 -11.72 1.31 -31.59
CA TRP A 104 -10.38 1.18 -31.01
C TRP A 104 -9.79 2.51 -30.53
N SER A 105 -10.16 3.62 -31.17
CA SER A 105 -9.80 4.98 -30.80
C SER A 105 -10.44 5.42 -29.48
N ALA A 106 -11.74 5.15 -29.30
CA ALA A 106 -12.47 5.46 -28.09
C ALA A 106 -11.94 4.63 -26.89
N LEU A 107 -11.63 3.36 -27.12
CA LEU A 107 -11.09 2.46 -26.11
C LEU A 107 -9.73 2.94 -25.59
N LYS A 108 -8.86 3.44 -26.48
CA LYS A 108 -7.57 4.05 -26.08
C LYS A 108 -7.75 5.31 -25.22
N GLY A 109 -8.71 6.16 -25.58
CA GLY A 109 -9.02 7.38 -24.82
C GLY A 109 -9.49 7.06 -23.39
N TYR A 110 -10.42 6.11 -23.26
CA TYR A 110 -10.89 5.65 -21.93
C TYR A 110 -9.77 5.03 -21.10
N ALA A 111 -8.93 4.20 -21.70
CA ALA A 111 -7.80 3.60 -21.00
C ALA A 111 -6.81 4.66 -20.51
N ALA A 112 -6.47 5.64 -21.35
CA ALA A 112 -5.58 6.73 -20.99
C ALA A 112 -6.14 7.57 -19.82
N ALA A 113 -7.42 7.93 -19.88
CA ALA A 113 -8.08 8.67 -18.80
C ALA A 113 -8.06 7.89 -17.49
N ILE A 114 -8.39 6.59 -17.52
CA ILE A 114 -8.37 5.74 -16.31
C ILE A 114 -6.95 5.62 -15.76
N VAL A 115 -5.94 5.39 -16.59
CA VAL A 115 -4.55 5.26 -16.14
C VAL A 115 -4.06 6.57 -15.52
N MET A 116 -4.30 7.70 -16.15
CA MET A 116 -3.89 9.01 -15.61
C MET A 116 -4.60 9.30 -14.28
N GLY A 117 -5.91 9.19 -14.24
CA GLY A 117 -6.69 9.46 -13.04
C GLY A 117 -6.38 8.51 -11.89
N SER A 118 -6.22 7.21 -12.18
CA SER A 118 -5.86 6.22 -11.16
C SER A 118 -4.45 6.41 -10.62
N SER A 119 -3.51 6.87 -11.44
CA SER A 119 -2.15 7.18 -11.00
C SER A 119 -2.13 8.33 -10.00
N VAL A 120 -2.93 9.37 -10.24
CA VAL A 120 -3.04 10.51 -9.32
C VAL A 120 -3.74 10.09 -8.02
N ILE A 121 -4.89 9.42 -8.10
CA ILE A 121 -5.60 8.95 -6.90
C ILE A 121 -4.73 7.97 -6.12
N GLY A 122 -4.09 7.02 -6.80
CA GLY A 122 -3.19 6.05 -6.19
C GLY A 122 -1.98 6.70 -5.52
N PHE A 123 -1.42 7.75 -6.11
CA PHE A 123 -0.31 8.49 -5.52
C PHE A 123 -0.71 9.15 -4.19
N PHE A 124 -1.84 9.86 -4.15
CA PHE A 124 -2.34 10.45 -2.90
C PHE A 124 -2.73 9.40 -1.87
N ALA A 125 -3.38 8.31 -2.30
CA ALA A 125 -3.70 7.20 -1.42
C ALA A 125 -2.44 6.55 -0.82
N ALA A 126 -1.39 6.40 -1.61
CA ALA A 126 -0.10 5.88 -1.16
C ALA A 126 0.57 6.79 -0.14
N LEU A 127 0.56 8.12 -0.35
CA LEU A 127 1.10 9.09 0.61
C LEU A 127 0.38 9.03 1.96
N ILE A 128 -0.95 9.02 1.94
CA ILE A 128 -1.77 8.90 3.15
C ILE A 128 -1.49 7.57 3.85
N SER A 129 -1.45 6.48 3.09
CA SER A 129 -1.16 5.14 3.62
C SER A 129 0.25 5.02 4.20
N TYR A 130 1.24 5.69 3.58
CA TYR A 130 2.59 5.78 4.13
C TYR A 130 2.58 6.44 5.50
N ALA A 131 1.97 7.63 5.61
CA ALA A 131 1.92 8.38 6.85
C ALA A 131 1.20 7.62 7.96
N LEU A 132 0.05 7.01 7.64
CA LEU A 132 -0.72 6.18 8.58
C LEU A 132 0.07 4.95 9.04
N CYS A 133 0.66 4.21 8.10
CA CYS A 133 1.44 3.02 8.42
C CYS A 133 2.67 3.37 9.25
N TYR A 134 3.39 4.44 8.89
CA TYR A 134 4.55 4.92 9.64
C TYR A 134 4.17 5.28 11.08
N TRP A 135 3.11 6.06 11.25
CA TRP A 135 2.61 6.45 12.57
C TRP A 135 2.21 5.22 13.40
N LEU A 136 1.49 4.27 12.79
CA LEU A 136 1.09 3.04 13.45
C LEU A 136 2.30 2.21 13.89
N VAL A 137 3.28 2.01 13.01
CA VAL A 137 4.48 1.22 13.32
C VAL A 137 5.28 1.86 14.46
N VAL A 138 5.45 3.19 14.43
CA VAL A 138 6.16 3.92 15.48
C VAL A 138 5.40 3.86 16.81
N ALA A 139 4.08 4.06 16.78
CA ALA A 139 3.24 3.99 17.97
C ALA A 139 3.25 2.58 18.60
N PHE A 140 3.21 1.53 17.79
CA PHE A 140 3.30 0.15 18.28
C PHE A 140 4.68 -0.14 18.88
N ARG A 141 5.76 0.31 18.24
CA ARG A 141 7.13 0.11 18.78
C ARG A 141 7.35 0.85 20.10
N LYS A 142 6.82 2.06 20.24
CA LYS A 142 6.93 2.84 21.47
C LYS A 142 6.19 2.20 22.67
N ASN A 143 5.15 1.43 22.37
CA ASN A 143 4.32 0.77 23.39
C ASN A 143 4.68 -0.71 23.61
N ASP A 144 5.73 -1.24 22.97
CA ASP A 144 6.18 -2.63 23.17
C ASP A 144 7.10 -2.71 24.39
N PRO A 145 6.67 -3.40 25.51
CA PRO A 145 7.45 -3.50 26.74
C PRO A 145 8.83 -4.13 26.52
N ALA A 146 8.94 -5.10 25.61
CA ALA A 146 10.18 -5.79 25.32
C ALA A 146 11.22 -4.89 24.64
N LEU A 147 10.80 -3.96 23.77
CA LEU A 147 11.70 -2.99 23.16
C LEU A 147 12.16 -1.93 24.16
N ASN A 148 11.28 -1.51 25.08
CA ASN A 148 11.62 -0.57 26.14
C ASN A 148 12.62 -1.19 27.13
N GLU A 149 12.51 -2.49 27.41
CA GLU A 149 13.43 -3.23 28.28
C GLU A 149 14.83 -3.33 27.67
N ILE A 150 14.92 -3.69 26.38
CA ILE A 150 16.20 -3.75 25.65
C ILE A 150 16.86 -2.37 25.55
N THR A 151 16.08 -1.32 25.30
CA THR A 151 16.61 0.05 25.24
C THR A 151 17.17 0.47 26.60
N ARG A 152 16.49 0.10 27.67
CA ARG A 152 16.92 0.40 29.05
C ARG A 152 18.18 -0.38 29.44
N GLU A 153 18.29 -1.64 29.03
CA GLU A 153 19.50 -2.43 29.25
C GLU A 153 20.70 -1.87 28.47
N MET A 154 20.50 -1.41 27.25
CA MET A 154 21.57 -0.77 26.44
C MET A 154 22.00 0.58 27.03
N GLU A 155 21.09 1.34 27.62
CA GLU A 155 21.37 2.64 28.26
C GLU A 155 22.19 2.42 29.53
N VAL A 156 21.87 1.40 30.34
CA VAL A 156 22.64 1.03 31.54
C VAL A 156 24.05 0.54 31.20
N VAL A 157 24.19 -0.27 30.13
CA VAL A 157 25.52 -0.73 29.68
C VAL A 157 26.34 0.43 29.10
N GLY A 158 25.70 1.41 28.49
CA GLY A 158 26.35 2.63 27.99
C GLY A 158 26.89 3.50 29.13
N GLU A 159 26.15 3.64 30.23
CA GLU A 159 26.57 4.39 31.41
C GLU A 159 27.71 3.69 32.21
N GLU A 160 27.80 2.35 32.15
CA GLU A 160 28.90 1.61 32.79
C GLU A 160 30.24 1.66 32.02
N LEU A 161 30.21 2.11 30.76
CA LEU A 161 31.39 2.15 29.87
C LEU A 161 32.03 3.56 29.78
N ASP A 162 31.37 4.60 30.31
CA ASP A 162 31.86 5.97 30.43
C ASP A 162 32.40 6.25 31.83
#